data_bb40636c71ccf5666ab225c47171c00c
#
_entry.id   bb40636c71ccf5666ab225c47171c00c
#
_cell.length_a   1.000
_cell.length_b   1.000
_cell.length_c   1.000
_cell.angle_alpha   90.00
_cell.angle_beta   90.00
_cell.angle_gamma   90.00
#
_symmetry.space_group_name_H-M   'P 1'
#
loop_
_entity.id
_entity.type
_entity.pdbx_description
1 polymer ?
#
loop_
_entity_poly.entity_id
_entity_poly.type
_entity_poly.pdbx_seq_one_letter_code
_entity_poly.pdbx_strand_id
1 'polypeptide(L)'
;MDSTIWTIGHSTHPLETFLALLARYQVEAVADVRRFPGSRRQPQYAQEPLRSALAEQGIGYHWIEALGGRRRPRPDSPNIAWRNTSFRGYADYIAGKEFADGLNELLEVAGRRGTSMMCAEAVWWRCHRALIADVLCVRGIKVVHIMDETHAVVHPYTSPARIAQGRLSYVATEGEPLAGKRRCPLQTRQARTADNNDSSV
;
A
#
# COMPACT_ATOMS: atom_id res chain seq x y z
N MET A 1 -15.88 -9.60 1.16
CA MET A 1 -15.04 -9.33 2.33
C MET A 1 -14.50 -7.93 2.17
N ASP A 2 -14.64 -7.09 3.19
CA ASP A 2 -14.04 -5.74 3.17
C ASP A 2 -12.52 -5.89 3.32
N SER A 3 -11.79 -5.97 2.21
CA SER A 3 -10.35 -6.16 2.24
C SER A 3 -9.65 -4.83 2.55
N THR A 4 -9.30 -4.66 3.82
CA THR A 4 -8.40 -3.59 4.24
C THR A 4 -6.97 -4.08 4.11
N ILE A 5 -6.13 -3.33 3.39
CA ILE A 5 -4.68 -3.53 3.37
C ILE A 5 -4.06 -2.51 4.32
N TRP A 6 -3.35 -3.01 5.33
CA TRP A 6 -2.59 -2.19 6.25
C TRP A 6 -1.26 -1.78 5.64
N THR A 7 -0.64 -0.75 6.17
CA THR A 7 0.76 -0.43 5.87
C THR A 7 1.52 -0.04 7.11
N ILE A 8 2.77 -0.46 7.23
CA ILE A 8 3.64 -0.17 8.36
C ILE A 8 5.06 0.17 7.88
N GLY A 9 5.76 1.02 8.61
CA GLY A 9 7.19 1.26 8.44
C GLY A 9 7.96 0.73 9.62
N HIS A 10 8.92 -0.18 9.40
CA HIS A 10 9.69 -0.70 10.54
C HIS A 10 10.62 0.35 11.17
N SER A 11 11.09 1.33 10.40
CA SER A 11 11.96 2.41 10.88
C SER A 11 13.13 1.89 11.75
N THR A 12 13.25 2.44 12.94
CA THR A 12 14.22 2.04 13.99
C THR A 12 13.52 1.37 15.17
N HIS A 13 12.29 0.89 15.00
CA HIS A 13 11.58 0.21 16.08
C HIS A 13 12.36 -1.01 16.57
N PRO A 14 12.39 -1.29 17.88
CA PRO A 14 12.70 -2.62 18.37
C PRO A 14 11.80 -3.66 17.72
N LEU A 15 12.29 -4.87 17.49
CA LEU A 15 11.53 -5.92 16.83
C LEU A 15 10.24 -6.26 17.61
N GLU A 16 10.32 -6.29 18.92
CA GLU A 16 9.20 -6.57 19.81
C GLU A 16 8.07 -5.54 19.63
N THR A 17 8.43 -4.24 19.53
CA THR A 17 7.46 -3.17 19.28
C THR A 17 6.79 -3.35 17.90
N PHE A 18 7.57 -3.71 16.89
CA PHE A 18 7.04 -3.96 15.56
C PHE A 18 6.06 -5.14 15.54
N LEU A 19 6.41 -6.25 16.20
CA LEU A 19 5.55 -7.43 16.32
C LEU A 19 4.27 -7.12 17.12
N ALA A 20 4.38 -6.34 18.21
CA ALA A 20 3.23 -5.89 18.98
C ALA A 20 2.25 -5.04 18.15
N LEU A 21 2.77 -4.15 17.29
CA LEU A 21 1.95 -3.37 16.36
C LEU A 21 1.21 -4.29 15.37
N LEU A 22 1.88 -5.28 14.79
CA LEU A 22 1.22 -6.23 13.89
C LEU A 22 0.11 -7.01 14.60
N ALA A 23 0.37 -7.49 15.81
CA ALA A 23 -0.62 -8.20 16.62
C ALA A 23 -1.82 -7.31 16.98
N ARG A 24 -1.57 -6.04 17.38
CA ARG A 24 -2.62 -5.07 17.73
C ARG A 24 -3.61 -4.83 16.60
N TYR A 25 -3.12 -4.82 15.35
CA TYR A 25 -3.94 -4.63 14.16
C TYR A 25 -4.33 -5.94 13.47
N GLN A 26 -4.15 -7.07 14.15
CA GLN A 26 -4.52 -8.41 13.67
C GLN A 26 -3.95 -8.71 12.28
N VAL A 27 -2.70 -8.32 12.06
CA VAL A 27 -1.98 -8.61 10.81
C VAL A 27 -1.53 -10.06 10.81
N GLU A 28 -1.93 -10.81 9.80
CA GLU A 28 -1.62 -12.23 9.63
C GLU A 28 -0.55 -12.47 8.55
N ALA A 29 -0.26 -11.46 7.71
CA ALA A 29 0.79 -11.52 6.69
C ALA A 29 1.46 -10.16 6.50
N VAL A 30 2.77 -10.18 6.33
CA VAL A 30 3.59 -9.02 5.96
C VAL A 30 4.03 -9.16 4.51
N ALA A 31 3.61 -8.22 3.68
CA ALA A 31 4.10 -8.03 2.32
C ALA A 31 5.26 -7.03 2.36
N ASP A 32 6.49 -7.51 2.29
CA ASP A 32 7.69 -6.69 2.28
C ASP A 32 7.89 -6.09 0.89
N VAL A 33 7.61 -4.79 0.76
CA VAL A 33 7.75 -4.04 -0.48
C VAL A 33 9.06 -3.26 -0.57
N ARG A 34 10.09 -3.67 0.17
CA ARG A 34 11.44 -3.13 0.02
C ARG A 34 12.11 -3.75 -1.21
N ARG A 35 12.80 -2.93 -1.99
CA ARG A 35 13.60 -3.46 -3.11
C ARG A 35 14.80 -4.28 -2.64
N PHE A 36 15.37 -3.88 -1.50
CA PHE A 36 16.52 -4.53 -0.88
C PHE A 36 16.21 -4.78 0.60
N PRO A 37 15.76 -5.97 0.98
CA PRO A 37 15.37 -6.29 2.35
C PRO A 37 16.57 -6.59 3.28
N GLY A 38 17.77 -6.17 2.88
CA GLY A 38 18.96 -6.20 3.73
C GLY A 38 19.13 -4.91 4.52
N SER A 39 19.51 -4.99 5.79
CA SER A 39 19.83 -3.82 6.59
C SER A 39 21.05 -4.07 7.48
N ARG A 40 22.13 -3.31 7.26
CA ARG A 40 23.29 -3.34 8.16
C ARG A 40 23.03 -2.60 9.48
N ARG A 41 22.17 -1.57 9.44
CA ARG A 41 21.85 -0.74 10.62
C ARG A 41 20.78 -1.34 11.50
N GLN A 42 19.90 -2.16 10.92
CA GLN A 42 18.78 -2.80 11.60
C GLN A 42 18.75 -4.28 11.18
N PRO A 43 19.72 -5.10 11.67
CA PRO A 43 19.90 -6.48 11.22
C PRO A 43 18.68 -7.37 11.50
N GLN A 44 17.90 -7.06 12.55
CA GLN A 44 16.66 -7.75 12.88
C GLN A 44 15.59 -7.62 11.78
N TYR A 45 15.71 -6.61 10.91
CA TYR A 45 14.83 -6.41 9.74
C TYR A 45 15.46 -6.90 8.43
N ALA A 46 16.60 -7.59 8.47
CA ALA A 46 17.07 -8.32 7.30
C ALA A 46 16.08 -9.46 6.98
N GLN A 47 16.03 -9.89 5.74
CA GLN A 47 14.98 -10.78 5.22
C GLN A 47 14.79 -12.04 6.05
N GLU A 48 15.84 -12.80 6.29
CA GLU A 48 15.74 -14.07 7.02
C GLU A 48 15.46 -13.91 8.51
N PRO A 49 16.15 -13.01 9.27
CA PRO A 49 15.80 -12.75 10.66
C PRO A 49 14.34 -12.31 10.83
N LEU A 50 13.84 -11.40 9.96
CA LEU A 50 12.47 -10.95 10.04
C LEU A 50 11.48 -12.06 9.72
N ARG A 51 11.75 -12.87 8.69
CA ARG A 51 10.92 -14.03 8.32
C ARG A 51 10.78 -15.01 9.48
N SER A 52 11.89 -15.34 10.15
CA SER A 52 11.89 -16.24 11.29
C SER A 52 11.07 -15.67 12.46
N ALA A 53 11.29 -14.40 12.82
CA ALA A 53 10.56 -13.76 13.90
C ALA A 53 9.05 -13.65 13.63
N LEU A 54 8.64 -13.39 12.39
CA LEU A 54 7.23 -13.37 12.00
C LEU A 54 6.62 -14.77 12.05
N ALA A 55 7.36 -15.80 11.60
CA ALA A 55 6.90 -17.18 11.64
C ALA A 55 6.66 -17.68 13.07
N GLU A 56 7.49 -17.30 14.04
CA GLU A 56 7.29 -17.58 15.47
C GLU A 56 5.99 -17.00 16.02
N GLN A 57 5.49 -15.91 15.41
CA GLN A 57 4.20 -15.29 15.73
C GLN A 57 3.04 -15.79 14.85
N GLY A 58 3.26 -16.79 14.00
CA GLY A 58 2.26 -17.27 13.05
C GLY A 58 1.94 -16.31 11.89
N ILE A 59 2.78 -15.29 11.67
CA ILE A 59 2.60 -14.27 10.63
C ILE A 59 3.35 -14.69 9.37
N GLY A 60 2.67 -14.71 8.23
CA GLY A 60 3.27 -14.99 6.94
C GLY A 60 4.20 -13.86 6.48
N TYR A 61 5.31 -14.19 5.80
CA TYR A 61 6.21 -13.21 5.20
C TYR A 61 6.29 -13.43 3.68
N HIS A 62 6.04 -12.37 2.92
CA HIS A 62 6.07 -12.34 1.46
C HIS A 62 6.94 -11.17 0.99
N TRP A 63 8.05 -11.46 0.33
CA TRP A 63 8.87 -10.42 -0.29
C TRP A 63 8.42 -10.18 -1.72
N ILE A 64 7.86 -9.01 -1.98
CA ILE A 64 7.35 -8.61 -3.30
C ILE A 64 8.30 -7.55 -3.88
N GLU A 65 9.45 -8.01 -4.42
CA GLU A 65 10.47 -7.14 -5.00
C GLU A 65 9.93 -6.24 -6.10
N ALA A 66 8.98 -6.75 -6.89
CA ALA A 66 8.31 -6.02 -7.96
C ALA A 66 7.59 -4.74 -7.47
N LEU A 67 7.19 -4.68 -6.19
CA LEU A 67 6.67 -3.44 -5.60
C LEU A 67 7.75 -2.55 -4.98
N GLY A 68 9.04 -2.92 -5.10
CA GLY A 68 10.15 -2.20 -4.50
C GLY A 68 10.35 -0.78 -5.05
N GLY A 69 10.70 0.15 -4.15
CA GLY A 69 11.00 1.55 -4.48
C GLY A 69 12.34 1.76 -5.20
N ARG A 70 12.90 2.99 -5.11
CA ARG A 70 14.17 3.39 -5.73
C ARG A 70 14.19 3.24 -7.26
N ARG A 71 13.16 3.73 -7.93
CA ARG A 71 13.06 3.77 -9.39
C ARG A 71 13.58 5.12 -9.91
N ARG A 72 14.25 5.10 -11.05
CA ARG A 72 14.69 6.33 -11.73
C ARG A 72 13.60 6.81 -12.68
N PRO A 73 13.32 8.12 -12.75
CA PRO A 73 12.36 8.65 -13.70
C PRO A 73 12.89 8.51 -15.14
N ARG A 74 11.97 8.36 -16.07
CA ARG A 74 12.28 8.46 -17.49
C ARG A 74 12.66 9.89 -17.84
N PRO A 75 13.54 10.14 -18.85
CA PRO A 75 13.87 11.49 -19.30
C PRO A 75 12.65 12.30 -19.73
N ASP A 76 11.67 11.63 -20.33
CA ASP A 76 10.40 12.16 -20.85
C ASP A 76 9.22 11.94 -19.90
N SER A 77 9.48 11.75 -18.61
CA SER A 77 8.43 11.45 -17.63
C SER A 77 7.32 12.51 -17.63
N PRO A 78 6.06 12.11 -17.87
CA PRO A 78 4.92 13.02 -17.80
C PRO A 78 4.50 13.32 -16.35
N ASN A 79 5.00 12.55 -15.37
CA ASN A 79 4.59 12.61 -13.96
C ASN A 79 5.23 13.76 -13.19
N ILE A 80 5.27 14.94 -13.81
CA ILE A 80 5.97 16.14 -13.29
C ILE A 80 5.30 16.78 -12.07
N ALA A 81 4.09 16.37 -11.72
CA ALA A 81 3.46 16.77 -10.46
C ALA A 81 4.29 16.28 -9.24
N TRP A 82 5.09 15.23 -9.39
CA TRP A 82 6.08 14.80 -8.41
C TRP A 82 7.40 15.58 -8.59
N ARG A 83 7.68 16.51 -7.66
CA ARG A 83 8.97 17.25 -7.63
C ARG A 83 10.13 16.33 -7.22
N ASN A 84 9.88 15.36 -6.31
CA ASN A 84 10.88 14.39 -5.90
C ASN A 84 11.12 13.37 -7.01
N THR A 85 12.36 13.25 -7.47
CA THR A 85 12.75 12.37 -8.58
C THR A 85 12.50 10.90 -8.31
N SER A 86 12.67 10.44 -7.06
CA SER A 86 12.40 9.03 -6.69
C SER A 86 10.90 8.70 -6.77
N PHE A 87 10.03 9.61 -6.36
CA PHE A 87 8.59 9.44 -6.50
C PHE A 87 8.14 9.56 -7.96
N ARG A 88 8.74 10.48 -8.73
CA ARG A 88 8.49 10.57 -10.17
C ARG A 88 8.86 9.27 -10.89
N GLY A 89 10.03 8.71 -10.59
CA GLY A 89 10.45 7.42 -11.14
C GLY A 89 9.54 6.26 -10.74
N TYR A 90 9.02 6.29 -9.52
CA TYR A 90 8.04 5.29 -9.09
C TYR A 90 6.68 5.48 -9.77
N ALA A 91 6.25 6.72 -10.01
CA ALA A 91 5.04 7.02 -10.78
C ALA A 91 5.14 6.54 -12.24
N ASP A 92 6.32 6.67 -12.87
CA ASP A 92 6.57 6.09 -14.19
C ASP A 92 6.51 4.55 -14.17
N TYR A 93 7.01 3.94 -13.11
CA TYR A 93 7.06 2.50 -12.93
C TYR A 93 5.68 1.86 -12.74
N ILE A 94 4.75 2.55 -12.10
CA ILE A 94 3.37 2.09 -11.85
C ILE A 94 2.65 1.68 -13.15
N ALA A 95 2.96 2.32 -14.27
CA ALA A 95 2.35 2.00 -15.58
C ALA A 95 2.89 0.69 -16.20
N GLY A 96 3.93 0.08 -15.62
CA GLY A 96 4.62 -1.08 -16.17
C GLY A 96 4.01 -2.41 -15.73
N LYS A 97 4.28 -3.45 -16.53
CA LYS A 97 3.82 -4.83 -16.27
C LYS A 97 4.39 -5.38 -14.96
N GLU A 98 5.66 -5.13 -14.67
CA GLU A 98 6.32 -5.62 -13.45
C GLU A 98 5.60 -5.14 -12.17
N PHE A 99 5.20 -3.85 -12.15
CA PHE A 99 4.39 -3.32 -11.04
C PHE A 99 3.02 -4.00 -10.96
N ALA A 100 2.36 -4.20 -12.11
CA ALA A 100 1.06 -4.86 -12.15
C ALA A 100 1.12 -6.30 -11.63
N ASP A 101 2.16 -7.04 -11.99
CA ASP A 101 2.40 -8.41 -11.51
C ASP A 101 2.61 -8.43 -9.99
N GLY A 102 3.47 -7.55 -9.45
CA GLY A 102 3.68 -7.44 -8.01
C GLY A 102 2.44 -6.98 -7.25
N LEU A 103 1.62 -6.12 -7.86
CA LEU A 103 0.35 -5.72 -7.25
C LEU A 103 -0.65 -6.88 -7.19
N ASN A 104 -0.68 -7.74 -8.21
CA ASN A 104 -1.52 -8.93 -8.22
C ASN A 104 -1.06 -9.91 -7.13
N GLU A 105 0.24 -10.14 -6.96
CA GLU A 105 0.80 -10.94 -5.86
C GLU A 105 0.37 -10.39 -4.49
N LEU A 106 0.46 -9.08 -4.27
CA LEU A 106 -0.03 -8.44 -3.03
C LEU A 106 -1.52 -8.73 -2.81
N LEU A 107 -2.33 -8.61 -3.87
CA LEU A 107 -3.77 -8.82 -3.78
C LEU A 107 -4.13 -10.29 -3.50
N GLU A 108 -3.37 -11.25 -4.03
CA GLU A 108 -3.55 -12.66 -3.73
C GLU A 108 -3.28 -12.96 -2.24
N VAL A 109 -2.21 -12.39 -1.67
CA VAL A 109 -1.92 -12.52 -0.24
C VAL A 109 -3.03 -11.88 0.59
N ALA A 110 -3.42 -10.65 0.26
CA ALA A 110 -4.44 -9.88 0.97
C ALA A 110 -5.84 -10.49 0.86
N GLY A 111 -6.12 -11.22 -0.20
CA GLY A 111 -7.40 -11.95 -0.36
C GLY A 111 -7.55 -13.15 0.56
N ARG A 112 -6.46 -13.63 1.15
CA ARG A 112 -6.43 -14.82 2.01
C ARG A 112 -6.25 -14.49 3.49
N ARG A 113 -5.56 -13.39 3.82
CA ARG A 113 -5.13 -13.04 5.19
C ARG A 113 -5.12 -11.54 5.40
N GLY A 114 -5.32 -11.12 6.64
CA GLY A 114 -5.11 -9.73 7.07
C GLY A 114 -3.67 -9.29 6.78
N THR A 115 -3.47 -8.43 5.76
CA THR A 115 -2.14 -8.16 5.20
C THR A 115 -1.70 -6.72 5.46
N SER A 116 -0.42 -6.55 5.84
CA SER A 116 0.24 -5.25 5.91
C SER A 116 1.41 -5.14 4.94
N MET A 117 1.40 -4.12 4.09
CA MET A 117 2.60 -3.73 3.33
C MET A 117 3.64 -3.13 4.27
N MET A 118 4.88 -3.61 4.23
CA MET A 118 5.98 -3.13 5.05
C MET A 118 7.09 -2.51 4.22
N CYS A 119 7.62 -1.37 4.68
CA CYS A 119 8.84 -0.77 4.16
C CYS A 119 9.71 -0.23 5.31
N ALA A 120 10.93 0.23 5.01
CA ALA A 120 11.83 0.78 6.01
C ALA A 120 11.42 2.16 6.55
N GLU A 121 10.81 3.02 5.72
CA GLU A 121 10.44 4.39 6.09
C GLU A 121 9.33 4.41 7.15
N ALA A 122 9.53 5.14 8.24
CA ALA A 122 8.51 5.30 9.30
C ALA A 122 7.22 5.88 8.73
N VAL A 123 7.32 7.05 8.10
CA VAL A 123 6.17 7.82 7.64
C VAL A 123 5.80 7.47 6.20
N TRP A 124 4.54 7.11 6.00
CA TRP A 124 4.05 6.64 4.72
C TRP A 124 4.15 7.69 3.60
N TRP A 125 3.97 8.98 3.90
CA TRP A 125 4.01 10.07 2.89
C TRP A 125 5.42 10.40 2.38
N ARG A 126 6.47 9.84 2.98
CA ARG A 126 7.86 9.91 2.50
C ARG A 126 8.32 8.60 1.87
N CYS A 127 7.40 7.67 1.63
CA CYS A 127 7.67 6.32 1.17
C CYS A 127 6.84 5.99 -0.08
N HIS A 128 7.40 5.18 -0.98
CA HIS A 128 6.69 4.70 -2.17
C HIS A 128 5.40 3.91 -1.86
N ARG A 129 5.22 3.44 -0.61
CA ARG A 129 3.94 2.86 -0.14
C ARG A 129 2.76 3.80 -0.38
N ALA A 130 2.99 5.12 -0.35
CA ALA A 130 1.93 6.10 -0.64
C ALA A 130 1.38 5.96 -2.07
N LEU A 131 2.26 5.72 -3.06
CA LEU A 131 1.84 5.55 -4.44
C LEU A 131 1.18 4.19 -4.68
N ILE A 132 1.64 3.13 -4.01
CA ILE A 132 0.95 1.83 -4.01
C ILE A 132 -0.45 2.00 -3.41
N ALA A 133 -0.57 2.74 -2.31
CA ALA A 133 -1.84 3.03 -1.66
C ALA A 133 -2.80 3.83 -2.58
N ASP A 134 -2.30 4.84 -3.31
CA ASP A 134 -3.10 5.56 -4.31
C ASP A 134 -3.71 4.59 -5.34
N VAL A 135 -2.90 3.66 -5.88
CA VAL A 135 -3.37 2.66 -6.86
C VAL A 135 -4.42 1.72 -6.27
N LEU A 136 -4.18 1.23 -5.04
CA LEU A 136 -5.14 0.35 -4.35
C LEU A 136 -6.47 1.07 -4.09
N CYS A 137 -6.41 2.33 -3.66
CA CYS A 137 -7.61 3.13 -3.39
C CYS A 137 -8.43 3.40 -4.65
N VAL A 138 -7.79 3.67 -5.80
CA VAL A 138 -8.50 3.80 -7.09
C VAL A 138 -9.18 2.49 -7.50
N ARG A 139 -8.63 1.34 -7.09
CA ARG A 139 -9.26 0.02 -7.28
C ARG A 139 -10.33 -0.31 -6.24
N GLY A 140 -10.68 0.65 -5.37
CA GLY A 140 -11.72 0.48 -4.35
C GLY A 140 -11.26 -0.29 -3.10
N ILE A 141 -9.95 -0.50 -2.92
CA ILE A 141 -9.39 -1.21 -1.77
C ILE A 141 -9.03 -0.21 -0.68
N LYS A 142 -9.56 -0.42 0.52
CA LYS A 142 -9.26 0.42 1.67
C LYS A 142 -7.80 0.20 2.11
N VAL A 143 -7.05 1.29 2.24
CA VAL A 143 -5.68 1.27 2.78
C VAL A 143 -5.60 2.06 4.07
N VAL A 144 -4.96 1.50 5.09
CA VAL A 144 -4.81 2.12 6.41
C VAL A 144 -3.35 2.06 6.85
N HIS A 145 -2.79 3.19 7.23
CA HIS A 145 -1.41 3.31 7.71
C HIS A 145 -1.36 3.15 9.23
N ILE A 146 -0.68 2.14 9.72
CA ILE A 146 -0.36 1.96 11.13
C ILE A 146 0.73 2.97 11.49
N MET A 147 0.42 3.86 12.43
CA MET A 147 1.36 4.87 12.92
C MET A 147 1.94 4.49 14.28
N ASP A 148 1.08 4.02 15.20
CA ASP A 148 1.42 3.50 16.52
C ASP A 148 0.32 2.57 17.04
N GLU A 149 0.34 2.20 18.30
CA GLU A 149 -0.61 1.27 18.93
C GLU A 149 -2.05 1.79 18.98
N THR A 150 -2.24 3.11 18.97
CA THR A 150 -3.53 3.79 19.15
C THR A 150 -3.97 4.56 17.92
N HIS A 151 -3.04 4.83 17.01
CA HIS A 151 -3.27 5.70 15.86
C HIS A 151 -3.00 5.00 14.54
N ALA A 152 -4.04 4.95 13.72
CA ALA A 152 -3.96 4.51 12.32
C ALA A 152 -4.73 5.49 11.42
N VAL A 153 -4.21 5.74 10.22
CA VAL A 153 -4.73 6.74 9.28
C VAL A 153 -5.24 6.08 8.01
N VAL A 154 -6.51 6.28 7.68
CA VAL A 154 -7.02 5.90 6.36
C VAL A 154 -6.27 6.73 5.31
N HIS A 155 -5.72 6.06 4.29
CA HIS A 155 -4.91 6.71 3.27
C HIS A 155 -5.67 7.87 2.62
N PRO A 156 -5.17 9.11 2.71
CA PRO A 156 -5.60 10.18 1.85
C PRO A 156 -4.82 10.04 0.53
N TYR A 157 -5.44 10.31 -0.60
CA TYR A 157 -4.67 10.37 -1.84
C TYR A 157 -3.48 11.34 -1.71
N THR A 158 -2.36 10.99 -2.32
CA THR A 158 -1.19 11.88 -2.32
C THR A 158 -1.53 13.21 -2.99
N SER A 159 -0.90 14.31 -2.55
CA SER A 159 -1.21 15.64 -3.10
C SER A 159 -1.01 15.76 -4.62
N PRO A 160 -0.03 15.07 -5.27
CA PRO A 160 0.09 15.07 -6.71
C PRO A 160 -0.92 14.17 -7.44
N ALA A 161 -1.65 13.29 -6.73
CA ALA A 161 -2.60 12.38 -7.38
C ALA A 161 -3.76 13.15 -8.03
N ARG A 162 -4.14 12.72 -9.21
CA ARG A 162 -5.33 13.13 -9.96
C ARG A 162 -6.14 11.90 -10.28
N ILE A 163 -7.45 11.99 -10.09
CA ILE A 163 -8.35 10.88 -10.37
C ILE A 163 -9.46 11.39 -11.29
N ALA A 164 -9.40 10.92 -12.52
CA ALA A 164 -10.40 11.21 -13.54
C ALA A 164 -10.96 9.89 -14.08
N GLN A 165 -12.27 9.75 -14.14
CA GLN A 165 -12.96 8.55 -14.65
C GLN A 165 -12.42 7.22 -14.07
N GLY A 166 -12.10 7.20 -12.77
CA GLY A 166 -11.57 6.02 -12.11
C GLY A 166 -10.10 5.68 -12.43
N ARG A 167 -9.37 6.58 -13.08
CA ARG A 167 -7.95 6.40 -13.44
C ARG A 167 -7.06 7.33 -12.64
N LEU A 168 -5.97 6.80 -12.11
CA LEU A 168 -4.94 7.55 -11.40
C LEU A 168 -3.94 8.14 -12.40
N SER A 169 -3.58 9.40 -12.19
CA SER A 169 -2.52 10.10 -12.94
C SER A 169 -1.72 11.02 -12.00
N TYR A 170 -0.47 11.27 -12.33
CA TYR A 170 0.39 12.28 -11.70
C TYR A 170 0.91 13.30 -12.71
N VAL A 171 0.24 13.38 -13.85
CA VAL A 171 0.55 14.38 -14.88
C VAL A 171 0.08 15.75 -14.39
N ALA A 172 0.94 16.77 -14.51
CA ALA A 172 0.52 18.13 -14.22
C ALA A 172 -0.23 18.69 -15.44
N THR A 173 -1.56 18.63 -15.39
CA THR A 173 -2.45 19.27 -16.37
C THR A 173 -3.05 20.52 -15.76
N GLU A 174 -3.07 21.62 -16.51
CA GLU A 174 -3.77 22.84 -16.12
C GLU A 174 -5.28 22.55 -16.08
N GLY A 175 -5.95 22.92 -14.98
CA GLY A 175 -7.41 22.81 -14.84
C GLY A 175 -7.94 21.48 -14.25
N GLU A 176 -7.16 20.42 -14.13
CA GLU A 176 -7.65 19.22 -13.44
C GLU A 176 -7.52 19.35 -11.92
N PRO A 177 -8.61 19.10 -11.16
CA PRO A 177 -8.55 19.18 -9.71
C PRO A 177 -7.62 18.11 -9.14
N LEU A 178 -6.72 18.54 -8.27
CA LEU A 178 -5.95 17.63 -7.41
C LEU A 178 -6.92 16.74 -6.63
N ALA A 179 -6.63 15.44 -6.50
CA ALA A 179 -7.43 14.54 -5.68
C ALA A 179 -7.56 15.05 -4.24
N GLY A 180 -6.65 15.95 -3.86
CA GLY A 180 -6.67 16.70 -2.62
C GLY A 180 -6.71 15.78 -1.40
N LYS A 181 -7.37 16.26 -0.33
CA LYS A 181 -7.56 15.48 0.91
C LYS A 181 -8.67 14.42 0.81
N ARG A 182 -9.03 13.95 -0.40
CA ARG A 182 -10.00 12.86 -0.54
C ARG A 182 -9.39 11.61 0.07
N ARG A 183 -10.16 10.98 0.96
CA ARG A 183 -9.77 9.69 1.55
C ARG A 183 -10.11 8.56 0.58
N CYS A 184 -9.37 7.47 0.69
CA CYS A 184 -9.70 6.19 0.08
C CYS A 184 -11.19 5.90 0.25
N PRO A 185 -11.94 5.48 -0.79
CA PRO A 185 -13.36 5.20 -0.66
C PRO A 185 -13.59 4.21 0.47
N LEU A 186 -14.45 4.57 1.41
CA LEU A 186 -15.06 3.58 2.30
C LEU A 186 -16.01 2.79 1.42
N GLN A 187 -15.81 1.47 1.30
CA GLN A 187 -16.78 0.63 0.61
C GLN A 187 -18.12 0.74 1.36
N THR A 188 -19.03 1.55 0.83
CA THR A 188 -20.42 1.49 1.21
C THR A 188 -20.96 0.15 0.74
N ARG A 189 -21.42 -0.70 1.67
CA ARG A 189 -22.21 -1.89 1.36
C ARG A 189 -23.33 -1.45 0.40
N GLN A 190 -23.25 -1.83 -0.87
CA GLN A 190 -24.44 -1.88 -1.69
C GLN A 190 -25.34 -2.95 -1.07
N ALA A 191 -26.41 -2.50 -0.43
CA ALA A 191 -27.52 -3.36 -0.05
C ALA A 191 -27.97 -4.06 -1.36
N ARG A 192 -27.78 -5.38 -1.42
CA ARG A 192 -28.47 -6.20 -2.40
C ARG A 192 -29.97 -6.05 -2.09
N THR A 193 -30.68 -5.28 -2.87
CA THR A 193 -32.12 -5.34 -2.92
C THR A 193 -32.46 -6.73 -3.41
N ALA A 194 -32.98 -7.55 -2.51
CA ALA A 194 -33.64 -8.78 -2.84
C ALA A 194 -34.93 -8.37 -3.56
N ASP A 195 -34.94 -8.49 -4.88
CA ASP A 195 -36.18 -8.51 -5.64
C ASP A 195 -36.91 -9.82 -5.30
N ASN A 196 -37.81 -9.71 -4.33
CA ASN A 196 -38.90 -10.64 -4.16
C ASN A 196 -39.84 -10.43 -5.35
N ASN A 197 -39.67 -11.25 -6.37
CA ASN A 197 -40.71 -11.43 -7.35
C ASN A 197 -41.58 -12.61 -6.89
N ASP A 198 -42.53 -12.27 -6.02
CA ASP A 198 -43.68 -13.11 -5.74
C ASP A 198 -44.66 -12.91 -6.91
N SER A 199 -44.81 -13.91 -7.72
CA SER A 199 -45.89 -13.97 -8.73
C SER A 199 -46.66 -15.26 -8.51
N SER A 200 -47.67 -15.12 -7.68
CA SER A 200 -48.81 -16.01 -7.70
C SER A 200 -49.48 -16.02 -9.08
N VAL A 201 -49.73 -17.16 -9.67
CA VAL A 201 -51.02 -17.71 -10.13
C VAL A 201 -50.87 -19.19 -10.40
#